data_0043e1691ca3fa3cf250cfa224247c5c
#
_entry.id   0043e1691ca3fa3cf250cfa224247c5c
#
_cell.length_a   1.000
_cell.length_b   1.000
_cell.length_c   1.000
_cell.angle_alpha   90.00
_cell.angle_beta   90.00
_cell.angle_gamma   90.00
#
_symmetry.space_group_name_H-M   'P 1'
#
loop_
_entity.id
_entity.type
_entity.pdbx_description
1 polymer ?
#
loop_
_entity_poly.entity_id
_entity_poly.type
_entity_poly.pdbx_seq_one_letter_code
_entity_poly.pdbx_strand_id
1 'polypeptide(L)'
;MYALKNKVQLIGNLGNAPEVKTLDSGKKMARFSGATNEVYRNPKGEKITETQWHNLIAWGKVAEIAEKFLTKGKEVAIEGKLINRNYTNKDGVKKYVTEIQVNELLLLGAKAVEA
;
A
#
# COMPACT_ATOMS: atom_id res chain seq x y z
N MET A 1 8.33 -6.45 -22.84
CA MET A 1 7.30 -6.51 -21.82
C MET A 1 7.75 -5.74 -20.60
N TYR A 2 7.69 -4.46 -20.73
CA TYR A 2 8.15 -3.60 -19.62
C TYR A 2 7.26 -3.74 -18.40
N ALA A 3 5.98 -4.02 -18.62
CA ALA A 3 5.04 -4.12 -17.50
C ALA A 3 5.35 -5.23 -16.53
N LEU A 4 6.08 -6.25 -16.96
CA LEU A 4 6.42 -7.37 -16.10
C LEU A 4 7.76 -7.22 -15.39
N LYS A 5 8.52 -6.18 -15.71
CA LYS A 5 9.85 -6.01 -15.17
C LYS A 5 9.87 -5.72 -13.68
N ASN A 6 8.94 -4.90 -13.25
CA ASN A 6 8.83 -4.52 -11.84
C ASN A 6 7.39 -4.18 -11.58
N LYS A 7 6.60 -5.19 -11.29
CA LYS A 7 5.17 -5.03 -11.14
C LYS A 7 4.69 -5.76 -9.91
N VAL A 8 3.88 -5.07 -9.11
CA VAL A 8 3.29 -5.64 -7.92
C VAL A 8 1.79 -5.43 -8.00
N GLN A 9 1.05 -6.48 -7.70
CA GLN A 9 -0.41 -6.40 -7.58
C GLN A 9 -0.79 -6.97 -6.22
N LEU A 10 -1.58 -6.21 -5.48
CA LEU A 10 -2.02 -6.64 -4.16
C LEU A 10 -3.50 -6.32 -3.98
N ILE A 11 -4.18 -7.18 -3.25
CA ILE A 11 -5.54 -6.91 -2.80
C ILE A 11 -5.50 -7.09 -1.28
N GLY A 12 -5.84 -6.03 -0.57
CA GLY A 12 -5.77 -6.09 0.87
C GLY A 12 -6.52 -4.93 1.51
N ASN A 13 -6.32 -4.80 2.80
CA ASN A 13 -7.04 -3.80 3.59
C ASN A 13 -6.06 -2.78 4.15
N LEU A 14 -6.47 -1.51 4.16
CA LEU A 14 -5.64 -0.46 4.71
C LEU A 14 -5.49 -0.60 6.22
N GLY A 15 -4.25 -0.43 6.68
CA GLY A 15 -3.97 -0.47 8.10
C GLY A 15 -4.17 0.86 8.78
N ASN A 16 -4.17 1.95 8.00
CA ASN A 16 -4.35 3.29 8.54
C ASN A 16 -4.90 4.20 7.44
N ALA A 17 -5.46 5.33 7.87
CA ALA A 17 -5.85 6.35 6.90
C ALA A 17 -4.57 6.91 6.27
N PRO A 18 -4.60 7.26 4.97
CA PRO A 18 -3.41 7.81 4.32
C PRO A 18 -2.94 9.10 4.96
N GLU A 19 -1.62 9.21 5.10
CA GLU A 19 -0.99 10.46 5.52
C GLU A 19 -0.62 11.21 4.26
N VAL A 20 -1.17 12.40 4.11
CA VAL A 20 -1.01 13.17 2.88
C VAL A 20 -0.16 14.41 3.14
N LYS A 21 0.80 14.64 2.27
CA LYS A 21 1.64 15.83 2.30
C LYS A 21 1.57 16.53 0.96
N THR A 22 1.57 17.85 1.02
CA THR A 22 1.69 18.65 -0.20
C THR A 22 3.11 19.20 -0.22
N LEU A 23 3.84 18.88 -1.28
CA LEU A 23 5.22 19.34 -1.42
C LEU A 23 5.25 20.80 -1.88
N ASP A 24 6.43 21.41 -1.78
CA ASP A 24 6.60 22.80 -2.20
C ASP A 24 6.21 23.04 -3.64
N SER A 25 6.35 22.00 -4.46
CA SER A 25 5.95 22.08 -5.88
C SER A 25 4.44 22.02 -6.07
N GLY A 26 3.67 21.80 -5.01
CA GLY A 26 2.23 21.61 -5.09
C GLY A 26 1.81 20.17 -5.32
N LYS A 27 2.77 19.29 -5.52
CA LYS A 27 2.48 17.89 -5.76
C LYS A 27 2.13 17.17 -4.45
N LYS A 28 1.08 16.37 -4.47
CA LYS A 28 0.68 15.63 -3.30
C LYS A 28 1.35 14.25 -3.25
N MET A 29 1.61 13.82 -2.03
CA MET A 29 2.15 12.50 -1.74
C MET A 29 1.34 11.90 -0.61
N ALA A 30 0.98 10.63 -0.74
CA ALA A 30 0.24 9.92 0.29
C ALA A 30 1.02 8.68 0.69
N ARG A 31 1.10 8.42 2.00
CA ARG A 31 1.70 7.20 2.54
C ARG A 31 0.67 6.45 3.34
N PHE A 32 0.61 5.16 3.14
CA PHE A 32 -0.31 4.32 3.90
C PHE A 32 0.22 2.89 3.91
N SER A 33 -0.37 2.06 4.73
CA SER A 33 -0.01 0.66 4.80
C SER A 33 -1.19 -0.20 4.38
N GLY A 34 -0.89 -1.36 3.81
CA GLY A 34 -1.90 -2.30 3.42
C GLY A 34 -1.52 -3.70 3.88
N ALA A 35 -2.51 -4.45 4.31
CA ALA A 35 -2.30 -5.81 4.78
C ALA A 35 -2.89 -6.80 3.79
N THR A 36 -2.09 -7.80 3.42
CA THR A 36 -2.59 -8.93 2.67
C THR A 36 -2.64 -10.13 3.60
N ASN A 37 -3.73 -10.88 3.53
CA ASN A 37 -3.92 -12.04 4.39
C ASN A 37 -3.97 -13.29 3.56
N GLU A 38 -3.23 -14.30 4.01
CA GLU A 38 -3.26 -15.61 3.39
C GLU A 38 -3.72 -16.62 4.42
N VAL A 39 -4.59 -17.51 4.00
CA VAL A 39 -5.12 -18.55 4.87
C VAL A 39 -4.74 -19.90 4.29
N TYR A 40 -4.15 -20.73 5.13
CA TYR A 40 -3.79 -22.08 4.69
C TYR A 40 -3.92 -23.04 5.87
N ARG A 41 -3.84 -24.33 5.59
CA ARG A 41 -3.89 -25.35 6.63
C ARG A 41 -2.51 -25.95 6.81
N ASN A 42 -2.11 -26.13 8.06
CA ASN A 42 -0.83 -26.75 8.36
C ASN A 42 -1.02 -28.29 8.29
N PRO A 43 0.08 -29.05 8.45
CA PRO A 43 -0.02 -30.52 8.40
C PRO A 43 -0.95 -31.13 9.43
N LYS A 44 -1.25 -30.41 10.50
CA LYS A 44 -2.20 -30.89 11.52
C LYS A 44 -3.65 -30.56 11.18
N GLY A 45 -3.88 -29.92 10.04
CA GLY A 45 -5.21 -29.53 9.63
C GLY A 45 -5.72 -28.25 10.25
N GLU A 46 -4.89 -27.55 10.99
CA GLU A 46 -5.27 -26.29 11.63
C GLU A 46 -5.25 -25.16 10.63
N LYS A 47 -6.21 -24.25 10.76
CA LYS A 47 -6.29 -23.08 9.90
C LYS A 47 -5.29 -22.01 10.38
N ILE A 48 -4.41 -21.63 9.48
CA ILE A 48 -3.39 -20.61 9.79
C ILE A 48 -3.65 -19.39 8.92
N THR A 49 -3.62 -18.21 9.54
CA THR A 49 -3.74 -16.95 8.82
C THR A 49 -2.42 -16.20 8.93
N GLU A 50 -1.85 -15.83 7.81
CA GLU A 50 -0.63 -15.02 7.77
C GLU A 50 -0.95 -13.66 7.21
N THR A 51 -0.47 -12.62 7.87
CA THR A 51 -0.67 -11.24 7.43
C THR A 51 0.68 -10.64 7.05
N GLN A 52 0.72 -10.08 5.85
CA GLN A 52 1.90 -9.35 5.40
C GLN A 52 1.54 -7.88 5.31
N TRP A 53 2.38 -7.03 5.87
CA TRP A 53 2.18 -5.59 5.83
C TRP A 53 3.07 -4.97 4.78
N HIS A 54 2.50 -4.07 4.00
CA HIS A 54 3.21 -3.42 2.90
C HIS A 54 3.18 -1.92 3.07
N ASN A 55 4.30 -1.28 2.80
CA ASN A 55 4.37 0.18 2.82
C ASN A 55 4.04 0.69 1.43
N LEU A 56 3.05 1.56 1.34
CA LEU A 56 2.54 2.05 0.06
C LEU A 56 2.73 3.54 -0.02
N ILE A 57 3.11 4.00 -1.20
CA ILE A 57 3.27 5.43 -1.45
C ILE A 57 2.61 5.78 -2.77
N ALA A 58 1.91 6.90 -2.80
CA ALA A 58 1.23 7.36 -4.00
C ALA A 58 1.58 8.82 -4.24
N TRP A 59 1.61 9.19 -5.52
CA TRP A 59 1.97 10.54 -5.92
C TRP A 59 0.88 11.15 -6.79
N GLY A 60 0.75 12.45 -6.75
CA GLY A 60 -0.10 13.20 -7.67
C GLY A 60 -1.56 12.79 -7.59
N LYS A 61 -2.12 12.45 -8.74
CA LYS A 61 -3.54 12.08 -8.81
C LYS A 61 -3.90 10.87 -7.97
N VAL A 62 -3.02 9.88 -7.93
CA VAL A 62 -3.28 8.69 -7.12
C VAL A 62 -3.31 9.08 -5.65
N ALA A 63 -2.43 9.99 -5.22
CA ALA A 63 -2.44 10.48 -3.85
C ALA A 63 -3.75 11.21 -3.54
N GLU A 64 -4.26 11.98 -4.49
CA GLU A 64 -5.53 12.69 -4.30
C GLU A 64 -6.69 11.71 -4.14
N ILE A 65 -6.69 10.66 -4.94
CA ILE A 65 -7.72 9.62 -4.83
C ILE A 65 -7.64 8.94 -3.48
N ALA A 66 -6.42 8.63 -3.05
CA ALA A 66 -6.22 8.01 -1.74
C ALA A 66 -6.75 8.90 -0.62
N GLU A 67 -6.45 10.19 -0.70
CA GLU A 67 -6.90 11.13 0.30
C GLU A 67 -8.42 11.18 0.40
N LYS A 68 -9.08 11.15 -0.75
CA LYS A 68 -10.54 11.31 -0.79
C LYS A 68 -11.30 10.05 -0.40
N PHE A 69 -10.78 8.88 -0.78
CA PHE A 69 -11.60 7.68 -0.73
C PHE A 69 -11.08 6.58 0.18
N LEU A 70 -9.82 6.64 0.61
CA LEU A 70 -9.26 5.55 1.40
C LEU A 70 -9.38 5.85 2.89
N THR A 71 -9.86 4.85 3.63
CA THR A 71 -9.96 4.94 5.08
C THR A 71 -9.40 3.67 5.67
N LYS A 72 -9.13 3.71 6.96
CA LYS A 72 -8.64 2.54 7.68
C LYS A 72 -9.61 1.37 7.49
N GLY A 73 -9.06 0.22 7.14
CA GLY A 73 -9.86 -0.99 6.96
C GLY A 73 -10.44 -1.17 5.57
N LYS A 74 -10.37 -0.15 4.72
CA LYS A 74 -10.92 -0.24 3.38
C LYS A 74 -10.18 -1.29 2.56
N GLU A 75 -10.93 -2.10 1.83
CA GLU A 75 -10.33 -3.07 0.92
C GLU A 75 -10.05 -2.43 -0.42
N VAL A 76 -8.84 -2.65 -0.91
CA VAL A 76 -8.41 -2.05 -2.18
C VAL A 76 -7.58 -3.04 -2.97
N ALA A 77 -7.62 -2.90 -4.28
CA ALA A 77 -6.67 -3.56 -5.17
C ALA A 77 -5.71 -2.48 -5.66
N ILE A 78 -4.43 -2.77 -5.61
CA ILE A 78 -3.44 -1.81 -6.09
C ILE A 78 -2.50 -2.47 -7.08
N GLU A 79 -1.96 -1.66 -7.96
CA GLU A 79 -0.91 -2.06 -8.87
C GLU A 79 0.17 -1.02 -8.83
N GLY A 80 1.41 -1.47 -8.77
CA GLY A 80 2.52 -0.54 -8.70
C GLY A 80 3.84 -1.24 -8.92
N LYS A 81 4.90 -0.61 -8.44
CA LYS A 81 6.24 -1.16 -8.55
C LYS A 81 6.96 -1.09 -7.23
N LEU A 82 7.92 -1.99 -7.06
CA LEU A 82 8.75 -1.98 -5.85
C LEU A 82 9.80 -0.90 -5.94
N ILE A 83 9.98 -0.19 -4.85
CA ILE A 83 11.02 0.81 -4.72
C ILE A 83 11.80 0.52 -3.45
N ASN A 84 13.11 0.42 -3.59
CA ASN A 84 14.01 0.28 -2.45
C ASN A 84 14.77 1.58 -2.30
N ARG A 85 14.80 2.09 -1.09
CA ARG A 85 15.56 3.30 -0.83
C ARG A 85 16.26 3.17 0.52
N ASN A 86 17.25 3.98 0.72
CA ASN A 86 17.94 3.98 2.00
C ASN A 86 18.01 5.41 2.52
N TYR A 87 18.17 5.53 3.82
CA TYR A 87 18.36 6.80 4.48
C TYR A 87 19.20 6.58 5.73
N THR A 88 19.80 7.66 6.21
CA THR A 88 20.59 7.59 7.44
C THR A 88 19.76 8.21 8.55
N ASN A 89 19.57 7.46 9.64
CA ASN A 89 18.78 7.97 10.74
C ASN A 89 19.61 8.91 11.63
N LYS A 90 19.00 9.38 12.72
CA LYS A 90 19.65 10.33 13.63
C LYS A 90 20.91 9.79 14.26
N ASP A 91 20.99 8.48 14.42
CA ASP A 91 22.15 7.85 15.04
C ASP A 91 23.27 7.53 14.04
N GLY A 92 23.11 7.95 12.80
CA GLY A 92 24.09 7.69 11.78
C GLY A 92 24.00 6.30 11.18
N VAL A 93 22.95 5.55 11.51
CA VAL A 93 22.77 4.20 11.02
C VAL A 93 22.01 4.23 9.69
N LYS A 94 22.54 3.50 8.71
CA LYS A 94 21.91 3.41 7.42
C LYS A 94 20.74 2.44 7.48
N LYS A 95 19.58 2.92 7.03
CA LYS A 95 18.35 2.11 7.02
C LYS A 95 17.88 1.89 5.59
N TYR A 96 17.29 0.73 5.37
CA TYR A 96 16.74 0.36 4.06
C TYR A 96 15.25 0.18 4.20
N VAL A 97 14.52 0.64 3.20
CA VAL A 97 13.07 0.57 3.19
C VAL A 97 12.61 0.09 1.83
N THR A 98 11.68 -0.85 1.83
CA THR A 98 11.04 -1.30 0.61
C THR A 98 9.61 -0.78 0.61
N GLU A 99 9.26 -0.07 -0.45
CA GLU A 99 7.94 0.52 -0.60
C GLU A 99 7.36 0.10 -1.94
N ILE A 100 6.04 0.17 -2.04
CA ILE A 100 5.36 -0.03 -3.31
C ILE A 100 4.83 1.31 -3.75
N GLN A 101 5.29 1.78 -4.90
CA GLN A 101 4.74 2.99 -5.49
C GLN A 101 3.48 2.61 -6.23
N VAL A 102 2.35 3.10 -5.76
CA VAL A 102 1.06 2.75 -6.31
C VAL A 102 0.80 3.57 -7.56
N ASN A 103 0.61 2.90 -8.68
CA ASN A 103 0.30 3.55 -9.95
C ASN A 103 -1.19 3.54 -10.24
N GLU A 104 -1.88 2.51 -9.78
CA GLU A 104 -3.33 2.41 -9.95
C GLU A 104 -3.93 1.81 -8.71
N LEU A 105 -5.13 2.24 -8.37
CA LEU A 105 -5.85 1.62 -7.28
C LEU A 105 -7.33 1.50 -7.63
N LEU A 106 -7.94 0.45 -7.14
CA LEU A 106 -9.34 0.17 -7.35
C LEU A 106 -9.98 -0.05 -5.99
N LEU A 107 -11.03 0.68 -5.71
CA LEU A 107 -11.73 0.55 -4.45
C LEU A 107 -12.60 -0.69 -4.50
N LEU A 108 -12.49 -1.53 -3.50
CA LEU A 108 -13.24 -2.77 -3.41
C LEU A 108 -14.12 -2.75 -2.17
N GLY A 109 -14.84 -3.83 -1.98
CA GLY A 109 -15.67 -3.98 -0.81
C GLY A 109 -17.04 -3.36 -1.00
N ALA A 110 -17.77 -3.40 0.06
CA ALA A 110 -19.16 -2.97 0.01
C ALA A 110 -19.27 -1.53 -0.34
N LYS A 111 -19.44 -1.36 -0.81
CA LYS A 111 -19.76 -0.33 -0.99
C LYS A 111 -20.64 0.21 -0.96
N ALA A 112 -20.48 -0.36 -0.94
CA ALA A 112 -21.01 -0.10 -1.01
C ALA A 112 -21.84 0.56 -0.69
N VAL A 113 -22.06 0.57 -0.51
CA VAL A 113 -22.79 0.95 -0.05
C VAL A 113 -23.20 2.09 -0.10
N GLU A 114 -23.24 2.31 -0.43
CA GLU A 114 -23.75 3.06 -0.44
C GLU A 114 -24.31 3.59 -0.78
N ALA A 115 -24.33 3.33 -0.94
CA ALA A 115 -24.96 3.59 -1.26
C ALA A 115 -25.40 4.17 -1.34
#